data_824f085ce014b8ad4f98cbfb6577f604
#
_entry.id   824f085ce014b8ad4f98cbfb6577f604
#
_cell.length_a   1.000
_cell.length_b   1.000
_cell.length_c   1.000
_cell.angle_alpha   90.00
_cell.angle_beta   90.00
_cell.angle_gamma   90.00
#
_symmetry.space_group_name_H-M   'P 1'
#
loop_
_entity.id
_entity.type
_entity.pdbx_description
1 polymer ?
#
loop_
_entity_poly.entity_id
_entity_poly.type
_entity_poly.pdbx_seq_one_letter_code
_entity_poly.pdbx_strand_id
1 'polypeptide(L)'
;MKERFTNVAQKTLDVFVKFASTKAITALKDGFVLSMPITLVGSIFLLIANLPITGYTDFMARIFGSDWNLGLNQINNSTFNVLAMVIAVGIGYSYARNEKMDGISCGILTLVSFLIVSPSTLTVTSDTIKALGGDTATISNVLPNTWMG
;
A
#
# COMPACT_ATOMS: atom_id res chain seq x y z
N MET A 1 -2.34 24.33 39.21
CA MET A 1 -2.60 23.08 38.53
C MET A 1 -2.59 23.24 36.99
N LYS A 2 -3.19 24.29 36.42
CA LYS A 2 -3.18 24.60 34.98
C LYS A 2 -1.78 24.77 34.35
N GLU A 3 -0.86 25.48 35.03
CA GLU A 3 0.49 25.73 34.51
C GLU A 3 1.35 24.45 34.38
N ARG A 4 1.18 23.49 35.29
CA ARG A 4 1.88 22.19 35.18
C ARG A 4 1.38 21.37 34.02
N PHE A 5 0.09 21.40 33.74
CA PHE A 5 -0.51 20.73 32.58
C PHE A 5 -0.02 21.32 31.22
N THR A 6 0.04 22.67 31.17
CA THR A 6 0.55 23.35 29.96
C THR A 6 2.03 23.07 29.73
N ASN A 7 2.85 23.05 30.75
CA ASN A 7 4.28 22.74 30.62
C ASN A 7 4.56 21.29 30.23
N VAL A 8 3.77 20.34 30.74
CA VAL A 8 3.88 18.94 30.36
C VAL A 8 3.38 18.75 28.90
N ALA A 9 2.28 19.39 28.53
CA ALA A 9 1.74 19.34 27.18
C ALA A 9 2.71 19.97 26.15
N GLN A 10 3.33 21.10 26.48
CA GLN A 10 4.35 21.73 25.62
C GLN A 10 5.58 20.83 25.45
N LYS A 11 6.08 20.25 26.55
CA LYS A 11 7.25 19.36 26.49
C LYS A 11 6.99 18.08 25.69
N THR A 12 5.79 17.51 25.78
CA THR A 12 5.37 16.37 24.95
C THR A 12 5.20 16.77 23.48
N LEU A 13 4.65 17.95 23.21
CA LEU A 13 4.55 18.48 21.85
C LEU A 13 5.93 18.71 21.22
N ASP A 14 6.88 19.29 21.97
CA ASP A 14 8.24 19.53 21.47
C ASP A 14 8.97 18.22 21.12
N VAL A 15 8.82 17.19 21.94
CA VAL A 15 9.38 15.86 21.66
C VAL A 15 8.72 15.24 20.43
N PHE A 16 7.40 15.36 20.32
CA PHE A 16 6.65 14.82 19.18
C PHE A 16 6.99 15.56 17.88
N VAL A 17 7.09 16.89 17.91
CA VAL A 17 7.50 17.70 16.74
C VAL A 17 8.92 17.37 16.33
N LYS A 18 9.84 17.20 17.27
CA LYS A 18 11.24 16.81 17.00
C LYS A 18 11.32 15.42 16.40
N PHE A 19 10.51 14.48 16.86
CA PHE A 19 10.40 13.14 16.28
C PHE A 19 9.79 13.20 14.87
N ALA A 20 8.69 13.93 14.69
CA ALA A 20 8.01 14.08 13.40
C ALA A 20 8.88 14.79 12.34
N SER A 21 9.79 15.67 12.77
CA SER A 21 10.74 16.35 11.87
C SER A 21 12.01 15.53 11.58
N THR A 22 12.10 14.30 12.07
CA THR A 22 13.22 13.41 11.75
C THR A 22 13.24 13.10 10.25
N LYS A 23 14.42 13.09 9.63
CA LYS A 23 14.60 12.82 8.19
C LYS A 23 13.92 11.53 7.73
N ALA A 24 13.92 10.50 8.57
CA ALA A 24 13.24 9.23 8.27
C ALA A 24 11.71 9.39 8.20
N ILE A 25 11.10 10.14 9.13
CA ILE A 25 9.66 10.40 9.13
C ILE A 25 9.27 11.30 7.94
N THR A 26 10.09 12.29 7.62
CA THR A 26 9.89 13.13 6.43
C THR A 26 9.96 12.29 5.15
N ALA A 27 10.95 11.42 5.02
CA ALA A 27 11.06 10.51 3.87
C ALA A 27 9.89 9.53 3.77
N LEU A 28 9.42 9.01 4.91
CA LEU A 28 8.23 8.16 4.99
C LEU A 28 7.00 8.90 4.45
N LYS A 29 6.75 10.10 4.95
CA LYS A 29 5.66 10.97 4.48
C LYS A 29 5.74 11.23 2.97
N ASP A 30 6.92 11.62 2.49
CA ASP A 30 7.13 11.95 1.08
C ASP A 30 6.97 10.71 0.18
N GLY A 31 7.39 9.52 0.65
CA GLY A 31 7.18 8.26 -0.04
C GLY A 31 5.70 7.91 -0.20
N PHE A 32 4.87 8.15 0.84
CA PHE A 32 3.43 7.99 0.75
C PHE A 32 2.80 9.00 -0.22
N VAL A 33 3.24 10.26 -0.20
CA VAL A 33 2.74 11.29 -1.13
C VAL A 33 3.02 10.91 -2.58
N LEU A 34 4.18 10.31 -2.89
CA LEU A 34 4.51 9.81 -4.22
C LEU A 34 3.57 8.68 -4.70
N SER A 35 2.97 7.93 -3.79
CA SER A 35 2.03 6.86 -4.15
C SER A 35 0.60 7.36 -4.41
N MET A 36 0.25 8.59 -4.02
CA MET A 36 -1.11 9.14 -4.16
C MET A 36 -1.67 9.07 -5.58
N PRO A 37 -0.94 9.44 -6.65
CA PRO A 37 -1.47 9.37 -8.01
C PRO A 37 -1.88 7.94 -8.40
N ILE A 38 -1.07 6.95 -8.02
CA ILE A 38 -1.33 5.54 -8.32
C ILE A 38 -2.59 5.06 -7.58
N THR A 39 -2.71 5.42 -6.30
CA THR A 39 -3.87 5.09 -5.47
C THR A 39 -5.15 5.71 -6.03
N LEU A 40 -5.09 6.96 -6.50
CA LEU A 40 -6.24 7.63 -7.12
C LEU A 40 -6.70 6.90 -8.39
N VAL A 41 -5.76 6.55 -9.26
CA VAL A 41 -6.09 5.78 -10.48
C VAL A 41 -6.73 4.45 -10.11
N GLY A 42 -6.11 3.66 -9.24
CA GLY A 42 -6.63 2.37 -8.81
C GLY A 42 -8.03 2.47 -8.19
N SER A 43 -8.26 3.48 -7.34
CA SER A 43 -9.56 3.68 -6.67
C SER A 43 -10.69 4.07 -7.63
N ILE A 44 -10.41 4.83 -8.69
CA ILE A 44 -11.40 5.17 -9.72
C ILE A 44 -11.84 3.90 -10.45
N PHE A 45 -10.89 3.06 -10.88
CA PHE A 45 -11.23 1.81 -11.55
C PHE A 45 -11.94 0.82 -10.63
N LEU A 46 -11.54 0.76 -9.35
CA LEU A 46 -12.23 -0.04 -8.34
C LEU A 46 -13.69 0.42 -8.17
N LEU A 47 -13.93 1.73 -8.10
CA LEU A 47 -15.27 2.30 -7.97
C LEU A 47 -16.14 1.93 -9.17
N ILE A 48 -15.61 2.10 -10.40
CA ILE A 48 -16.34 1.77 -11.63
C ILE A 48 -16.64 0.27 -11.71
N ALA A 49 -15.69 -0.59 -11.31
CA ALA A 49 -15.88 -2.03 -11.32
C ALA A 49 -16.95 -2.52 -10.32
N ASN A 50 -17.11 -1.81 -9.19
CA ASN A 50 -17.93 -2.26 -8.06
C ASN A 50 -19.02 -1.25 -7.68
N LEU A 51 -19.58 -0.51 -8.64
CA LEU A 51 -20.61 0.48 -8.37
C LEU A 51 -21.88 -0.18 -7.80
N PRO A 52 -22.32 0.14 -6.58
CA PRO A 52 -23.44 -0.53 -5.90
C PRO A 52 -24.79 -0.01 -6.40
N ILE A 53 -25.04 -0.09 -7.72
CA ILE A 53 -26.30 0.30 -8.35
C ILE A 53 -26.98 -0.95 -8.88
N THR A 54 -28.24 -1.19 -8.48
CA THR A 54 -29.04 -2.30 -8.99
C THR A 54 -29.18 -2.23 -10.51
N GLY A 55 -28.77 -3.30 -11.20
CA GLY A 55 -28.82 -3.37 -12.67
C GLY A 55 -27.60 -2.79 -13.39
N TYR A 56 -26.63 -2.18 -12.69
CA TYR A 56 -25.42 -1.64 -13.30
C TYR A 56 -24.57 -2.72 -13.98
N THR A 57 -24.35 -3.82 -13.30
CA THR A 57 -23.58 -4.95 -13.82
C THR A 57 -24.21 -5.56 -15.07
N ASP A 58 -25.54 -5.70 -15.06
CA ASP A 58 -26.29 -6.24 -16.22
C ASP A 58 -26.26 -5.26 -17.40
N PHE A 59 -26.36 -3.98 -17.13
CA PHE A 59 -26.25 -2.93 -18.14
C PHE A 59 -24.87 -2.93 -18.79
N MET A 60 -23.79 -2.96 -17.97
CA MET A 60 -22.42 -2.99 -18.46
C MET A 60 -22.11 -4.29 -19.23
N ALA A 61 -22.63 -5.42 -18.76
CA ALA A 61 -22.46 -6.70 -19.46
C ALA A 61 -23.16 -6.72 -20.83
N ARG A 62 -24.27 -6.01 -21.01
CA ARG A 62 -24.98 -5.86 -22.30
C ARG A 62 -24.20 -5.03 -23.31
N ILE A 63 -23.47 -4.00 -22.85
CA ILE A 63 -22.73 -3.07 -23.73
C ILE A 63 -21.34 -3.61 -24.05
N PHE A 64 -20.60 -4.10 -23.04
CA PHE A 64 -19.20 -4.47 -23.15
C PHE A 64 -18.94 -5.98 -23.10
N GLY A 65 -19.99 -6.79 -22.92
CA GLY A 65 -19.88 -8.25 -22.78
C GLY A 65 -19.73 -8.71 -21.33
N SER A 66 -19.82 -10.03 -21.11
CA SER A 66 -19.77 -10.65 -19.77
C SER A 66 -18.46 -10.37 -19.00
N ASP A 67 -17.38 -10.15 -19.72
CA ASP A 67 -16.02 -10.03 -19.17
C ASP A 67 -15.57 -8.57 -18.98
N TRP A 68 -16.49 -7.62 -19.05
CA TRP A 68 -16.19 -6.17 -18.98
C TRP A 68 -15.41 -5.75 -17.73
N ASN A 69 -15.63 -6.44 -16.62
CA ASN A 69 -14.99 -6.10 -15.35
C ASN A 69 -13.56 -6.68 -15.22
N LEU A 70 -13.17 -7.65 -16.05
CA LEU A 70 -11.83 -8.26 -16.00
C LEU A 70 -10.73 -7.22 -16.21
N GLY A 71 -10.87 -6.35 -17.22
CA GLY A 71 -9.91 -5.28 -17.48
C GLY A 71 -9.82 -4.27 -16.33
N LEU A 72 -10.95 -3.88 -15.76
CA LEU A 72 -11.00 -2.96 -14.61
C LEU A 72 -10.37 -3.57 -13.36
N ASN A 73 -10.67 -4.84 -13.08
CA ASN A 73 -10.08 -5.57 -11.97
C ASN A 73 -8.56 -5.79 -12.17
N GLN A 74 -8.12 -6.03 -13.42
CA GLN A 74 -6.71 -6.13 -13.74
C GLN A 74 -5.96 -4.82 -13.44
N ILE A 75 -6.52 -3.66 -13.81
CA ILE A 75 -5.93 -2.35 -13.51
C ILE A 75 -5.89 -2.13 -11.99
N ASN A 76 -6.99 -2.43 -11.29
CA ASN A 76 -7.04 -2.34 -9.84
C ASN A 76 -5.96 -3.21 -9.18
N ASN A 77 -5.88 -4.49 -9.55
CA ASN A 77 -4.89 -5.41 -9.03
C ASN A 77 -3.45 -4.94 -9.33
N SER A 78 -3.19 -4.47 -10.56
CA SER A 78 -1.88 -3.97 -10.95
C SER A 78 -1.47 -2.69 -10.22
N THR A 79 -2.41 -1.89 -9.74
CA THR A 79 -2.11 -0.68 -8.95
C THR A 79 -1.92 -1.00 -7.47
N PHE A 80 -2.88 -1.68 -6.85
CA PHE A 80 -2.84 -1.93 -5.40
C PHE A 80 -1.83 -3.00 -4.99
N ASN A 81 -1.64 -4.04 -5.80
CA ASN A 81 -0.68 -5.10 -5.46
C ASN A 81 0.78 -4.62 -5.49
N VAL A 82 1.09 -3.62 -6.32
CA VAL A 82 2.45 -3.05 -6.37
C VAL A 82 2.64 -1.82 -5.47
N LEU A 83 1.56 -1.34 -4.82
CA LEU A 83 1.58 -0.10 -4.04
C LEU A 83 2.67 -0.10 -2.97
N ALA A 84 2.83 -1.20 -2.23
CA ALA A 84 3.86 -1.32 -1.20
C ALA A 84 5.29 -1.19 -1.77
N MET A 85 5.53 -1.77 -2.95
CA MET A 85 6.82 -1.65 -3.65
C MET A 85 7.08 -0.20 -4.09
N VAL A 86 6.07 0.47 -4.63
CA VAL A 86 6.16 1.88 -5.04
C VAL A 86 6.44 2.78 -3.84
N ILE A 87 5.77 2.55 -2.70
CA ILE A 87 6.03 3.29 -1.45
C ILE A 87 7.45 3.03 -0.96
N ALA A 88 7.93 1.78 -0.98
CA ALA A 88 9.30 1.45 -0.57
C ALA A 88 10.34 2.21 -1.41
N VAL A 89 10.19 2.22 -2.73
CA VAL A 89 11.06 3.01 -3.64
C VAL A 89 10.96 4.49 -3.32
N GLY A 90 9.74 5.00 -3.12
CA GLY A 90 9.48 6.42 -2.81
C GLY A 90 10.16 6.87 -1.51
N ILE A 91 10.12 6.04 -0.47
CA ILE A 91 10.78 6.31 0.82
C ILE A 91 12.31 6.36 0.63
N GLY A 92 12.89 5.36 -0.04
CA GLY A 92 14.33 5.32 -0.32
C GLY A 92 14.80 6.51 -1.14
N TYR A 93 14.05 6.86 -2.18
CA TYR A 93 14.31 8.02 -3.02
C TYR A 93 14.27 9.34 -2.22
N SER A 94 13.21 9.54 -1.43
CA SER A 94 13.04 10.77 -0.65
C SER A 94 14.08 10.90 0.46
N TYR A 95 14.43 9.79 1.12
CA TYR A 95 15.48 9.78 2.13
C TYR A 95 16.84 10.19 1.54
N ALA A 96 17.21 9.58 0.40
CA ALA A 96 18.46 9.89 -0.29
C ALA A 96 18.53 11.35 -0.72
N ARG A 97 17.45 11.91 -1.25
CA ARG A 97 17.40 13.32 -1.63
C ARG A 97 17.61 14.26 -0.44
N ASN A 98 17.04 13.92 0.71
CA ASN A 98 17.22 14.69 1.94
C ASN A 98 18.67 14.66 2.44
N GLU A 99 19.42 13.59 2.10
CA GLU A 99 20.85 13.42 2.40
C GLU A 99 21.76 13.88 1.26
N LYS A 100 21.22 14.46 0.17
CA LYS A 100 21.95 14.87 -1.04
C LYS A 100 22.69 13.72 -1.73
N MET A 101 22.15 12.52 -1.64
CA MET A 101 22.61 11.29 -2.29
C MET A 101 21.78 11.03 -3.56
N ASP A 102 22.24 10.06 -4.37
CA ASP A 102 21.47 9.65 -5.55
C ASP A 102 20.18 8.91 -5.15
N GLY A 103 19.04 9.55 -5.46
CA GLY A 103 17.72 9.05 -5.08
C GLY A 103 17.34 7.75 -5.79
N ILE A 104 17.73 7.58 -7.05
CA ILE A 104 17.36 6.42 -7.86
C ILE A 104 18.04 5.16 -7.33
N SER A 105 19.35 5.22 -7.13
CA SER A 105 20.12 4.10 -6.59
C SER A 105 19.61 3.68 -5.21
N CYS A 106 19.33 4.63 -4.33
CA CYS A 106 18.78 4.35 -3.01
C CYS A 106 17.34 3.80 -3.08
N GLY A 107 16.52 4.28 -3.99
CA GLY A 107 15.18 3.75 -4.22
C GLY A 107 15.22 2.28 -4.66
N ILE A 108 16.10 1.92 -5.59
CA ILE A 108 16.30 0.52 -6.03
C ILE A 108 16.81 -0.34 -4.88
N LEU A 109 17.79 0.15 -4.10
CA LEU A 109 18.30 -0.57 -2.94
C LEU A 109 17.22 -0.84 -1.90
N THR A 110 16.35 0.14 -1.66
CA THR A 110 15.22 0.00 -0.73
C THR A 110 14.21 -1.03 -1.24
N LEU A 111 13.93 -1.06 -2.55
CA LEU A 111 13.07 -2.07 -3.16
C LEU A 111 13.65 -3.47 -2.97
N VAL A 112 14.92 -3.66 -3.27
CA VAL A 112 15.59 -4.96 -3.08
C VAL A 112 15.53 -5.39 -1.61
N SER A 113 15.82 -4.48 -0.68
CA SER A 113 15.73 -4.75 0.76
C SER A 113 14.31 -5.13 1.18
N PHE A 114 13.30 -4.43 0.65
CA PHE A 114 11.89 -4.74 0.88
C PHE A 114 11.54 -6.16 0.41
N LEU A 115 11.98 -6.56 -0.79
CA LEU A 115 11.73 -7.89 -1.33
C LEU A 115 12.44 -9.00 -0.53
N ILE A 116 13.65 -8.75 -0.05
CA ILE A 116 14.39 -9.70 0.79
C ILE A 116 13.66 -9.96 2.13
N VAL A 117 13.10 -8.91 2.73
CA VAL A 117 12.40 -9.01 4.02
C VAL A 117 10.96 -9.53 3.84
N SER A 118 10.34 -9.28 2.68
CA SER A 118 8.97 -9.74 2.40
C SER A 118 8.96 -11.25 2.16
N PRO A 119 8.17 -12.02 2.93
CA PRO A 119 8.06 -13.46 2.70
C PRO A 119 7.39 -13.72 1.34
N SER A 120 8.04 -14.50 0.48
CA SER A 120 7.50 -14.92 -0.82
C SER A 120 6.40 -15.98 -0.67
N THR A 121 6.39 -16.71 0.45
CA THR A 121 5.39 -17.74 0.76
C THR A 121 4.97 -17.66 2.22
N LEU A 122 3.67 -17.62 2.46
CA LEU A 122 3.10 -17.81 3.79
C LEU A 122 2.64 -19.26 3.92
N THR A 123 3.31 -20.05 4.73
CA THR A 123 2.79 -21.35 5.16
C THR A 123 1.77 -21.10 6.27
N VAL A 124 0.49 -21.17 5.92
CA VAL A 124 -0.58 -21.06 6.90
C VAL A 124 -0.91 -22.48 7.37
N THR A 125 -0.71 -22.75 8.65
CA THR A 125 -1.04 -24.06 9.25
C THR A 125 -2.55 -24.27 9.25
N SER A 126 -3.00 -25.49 8.98
CA SER A 126 -4.42 -25.87 8.91
C SER A 126 -5.25 -25.44 10.14
N ASP A 127 -4.62 -25.36 11.31
CA ASP A 127 -5.27 -24.93 12.55
C ASP A 127 -5.62 -23.44 12.57
N THR A 128 -4.77 -22.60 11.97
CA THR A 128 -5.02 -21.15 11.84
C THR A 128 -6.16 -20.89 10.86
N ILE A 129 -6.27 -21.71 9.80
CA ILE A 129 -7.34 -21.59 8.79
C ILE A 129 -8.70 -21.95 9.41
N LYS A 130 -8.75 -23.02 10.18
CA LYS A 130 -9.97 -23.45 10.92
C LYS A 130 -10.42 -22.40 11.94
N ALA A 131 -9.48 -21.76 12.64
CA ALA A 131 -9.76 -20.70 13.60
C ALA A 131 -10.36 -19.43 12.95
N LEU A 132 -10.02 -19.17 11.67
CA LEU A 132 -10.54 -18.04 10.91
C LEU A 132 -11.78 -18.36 10.07
N GLY A 133 -12.31 -19.63 10.16
CA GLY A 133 -13.52 -20.05 9.44
C GLY A 133 -13.36 -20.17 7.92
N GLY A 134 -12.13 -20.23 7.43
CA GLY A 134 -11.82 -20.31 6.00
C GLY A 134 -11.49 -21.72 5.52
N ASP A 135 -11.75 -21.97 4.23
CA ASP A 135 -11.33 -23.20 3.54
C ASP A 135 -9.91 -23.01 2.98
N THR A 136 -9.13 -24.10 2.97
CA THR A 136 -7.71 -24.12 2.50
C THR A 136 -7.50 -23.56 1.08
N ALA A 137 -8.54 -23.61 0.24
CA ALA A 137 -8.49 -23.08 -1.11
C ALA A 137 -8.48 -21.53 -1.20
N THR A 138 -8.90 -20.82 -0.14
CA THR A 138 -9.11 -19.37 -0.17
C THR A 138 -7.84 -18.58 0.19
N ILE A 139 -6.86 -19.21 0.84
CA ILE A 139 -5.69 -18.53 1.42
C ILE A 139 -4.47 -18.55 0.50
N SER A 140 -4.43 -19.40 -0.51
CA SER A 140 -3.35 -19.45 -1.52
C SER A 140 -3.24 -18.18 -2.40
N ASN A 141 -4.25 -17.29 -2.34
CA ASN A 141 -4.32 -16.07 -3.15
C ASN A 141 -3.99 -14.77 -2.38
N VAL A 142 -3.56 -14.84 -1.14
CA VAL A 142 -3.28 -13.63 -0.32
C VAL A 142 -1.98 -12.93 -0.74
N LEU A 143 -1.08 -13.65 -1.39
CA LEU A 143 0.10 -13.07 -2.02
C LEU A 143 0.10 -13.44 -3.50
N PRO A 144 0.10 -12.45 -4.42
CA PRO A 144 0.14 -12.75 -5.84
C PRO A 144 1.47 -13.42 -6.18
N ASN A 145 1.41 -14.73 -6.44
CA ASN A 145 2.52 -15.52 -6.97
C ASN A 145 2.91 -15.12 -8.40
N THR A 146 2.26 -14.07 -8.94
CA THR A 146 2.29 -13.75 -10.36
C THR A 146 3.46 -12.89 -10.80
N TRP A 147 4.25 -12.34 -9.87
CA TRP A 147 5.40 -11.49 -10.22
C TRP A 147 6.76 -12.14 -9.99
N MET A 148 6.79 -13.41 -9.52
CA MET A 148 7.99 -14.22 -9.34
C MET A 148 7.97 -15.54 -10.10
N GLY A 149 7.07 -15.70 -11.06
CA GLY A 149 7.00 -16.84 -11.97
C GLY A 149 7.77 -16.62 -13.24
#